data_a4bf1f874478c6ac36b7d12e973359e9
#
_entry.id   a4bf1f874478c6ac36b7d12e973359e9
#
_cell.length_a   1.000
_cell.length_b   1.000
_cell.length_c   1.000
_cell.angle_alpha   90.00
_cell.angle_beta   90.00
_cell.angle_gamma   90.00
#
_symmetry.space_group_name_H-M   'P 1'
#
loop_
_entity.id
_entity.type
_entity.pdbx_description
1 polymer ?
#
loop_
_entity_poly.entity_id
_entity_poly.type
_entity_poly.pdbx_seq_one_letter_code
_entity_poly.pdbx_strand_id
1 'polypeptide(L)'
;MSQEKLRKVTIIGTGFVGSTTAYTLMLSGLISELVLIDVNKYKAEGEVMDLNHGMAFVSPVKIYLGDYSDCAGSDIIIISAGASQKPGETRIDLVHKNTAIFKNIISEIIKYNTDCILLVVTNPVDILTYVTYKISGFSKQKVIGSGTVLDTARFKYLLGEHTNVDARDVHAYIIGEHGDTEVPTWSLANIAGISMDDYCAKCKRCDNATFTRDEIYQNVKNAAYDIIDRKGSTYYAVA
;
A
#
# COMPACT_ATOMS: atom_id res chain seq x y z
N MET A 1 -31.57 -13.48 -7.30
CA MET A 1 -30.19 -13.65 -6.82
C MET A 1 -29.31 -12.80 -7.74
N SER A 2 -28.81 -11.67 -7.28
CA SER A 2 -27.82 -10.91 -8.03
C SER A 2 -26.60 -11.82 -8.20
N GLN A 3 -26.15 -12.07 -9.43
CA GLN A 3 -24.86 -12.70 -9.66
C GLN A 3 -23.83 -11.81 -8.92
N GLU A 4 -23.18 -12.36 -7.89
CA GLU A 4 -22.02 -11.72 -7.30
C GLU A 4 -21.03 -11.50 -8.44
N LYS A 5 -20.71 -10.24 -8.72
CA LYS A 5 -19.73 -9.89 -9.73
C LYS A 5 -18.40 -10.48 -9.27
N LEU A 6 -17.89 -11.45 -10.01
CA LEU A 6 -16.57 -12.02 -9.78
C LEU A 6 -15.54 -10.87 -9.77
N ARG A 7 -14.80 -10.75 -8.68
CA ARG A 7 -13.79 -9.68 -8.53
C ARG A 7 -12.43 -10.23 -8.94
N LYS A 8 -11.90 -9.66 -10.00
CA LYS A 8 -10.58 -10.00 -10.50
C LYS A 8 -9.58 -8.91 -10.13
N VAL A 9 -8.46 -9.31 -9.54
CA VAL A 9 -7.34 -8.43 -9.21
C VAL A 9 -6.08 -8.94 -9.91
N THR A 10 -5.32 -8.02 -10.49
CA THR A 10 -3.98 -8.30 -11.03
C THR A 10 -2.93 -7.57 -10.21
N ILE A 11 -1.88 -8.27 -9.81
CA ILE A 11 -0.71 -7.68 -9.14
C ILE A 11 0.47 -7.75 -10.10
N ILE A 12 1.08 -6.60 -10.38
CA ILE A 12 2.29 -6.47 -11.18
C ILE A 12 3.47 -6.19 -10.25
N GLY A 13 4.38 -7.14 -10.19
CA GLY A 13 5.49 -7.20 -9.25
C GLY A 13 5.22 -8.15 -8.09
N THR A 14 5.94 -9.27 -8.03
CA THR A 14 5.87 -10.27 -6.96
C THR A 14 7.07 -10.18 -6.01
N GLY A 15 7.51 -8.95 -5.73
CA GLY A 15 8.43 -8.65 -4.62
C GLY A 15 7.75 -8.87 -3.26
N PHE A 16 8.44 -8.53 -2.16
CA PHE A 16 7.89 -8.71 -0.81
C PHE A 16 6.52 -8.05 -0.62
N VAL A 17 6.31 -6.85 -1.15
CA VAL A 17 5.02 -6.15 -1.04
C VAL A 17 3.96 -6.86 -1.88
N GLY A 18 4.23 -7.15 -3.15
CA GLY A 18 3.25 -7.77 -4.04
C GLY A 18 2.84 -9.17 -3.59
N SER A 19 3.79 -10.03 -3.16
CA SER A 19 3.47 -11.37 -2.65
C SER A 19 2.71 -11.31 -1.32
N THR A 20 3.06 -10.38 -0.41
CA THR A 20 2.28 -10.17 0.82
C THR A 20 0.87 -9.67 0.52
N THR A 21 0.71 -8.74 -0.44
CA THR A 21 -0.60 -8.27 -0.88
C THR A 21 -1.43 -9.41 -1.49
N ALA A 22 -0.81 -10.27 -2.30
CA ALA A 22 -1.46 -11.46 -2.87
C ALA A 22 -1.97 -12.39 -1.76
N TYR A 23 -1.14 -12.66 -0.75
CA TYR A 23 -1.50 -13.48 0.40
C TYR A 23 -2.63 -12.86 1.22
N THR A 24 -2.56 -11.56 1.48
CA THR A 24 -3.60 -10.81 2.21
C THR A 24 -4.94 -10.85 1.48
N LEU A 25 -4.94 -10.65 0.16
CA LEU A 25 -6.13 -10.75 -0.67
C LEU A 25 -6.72 -12.16 -0.68
N MET A 26 -5.87 -13.19 -0.76
CA MET A 26 -6.29 -14.60 -0.67
C MET A 26 -7.01 -14.87 0.65
N LEU A 27 -6.46 -14.42 1.78
CA LEU A 27 -7.06 -14.60 3.10
C LEU A 27 -8.36 -13.82 3.29
N SER A 28 -8.49 -12.66 2.65
CA SER A 28 -9.64 -11.77 2.82
C SER A 28 -10.96 -12.35 2.31
N GLY A 29 -10.92 -13.26 1.35
CA GLY A 29 -12.11 -13.77 0.64
C GLY A 29 -12.83 -12.71 -0.21
N LEU A 30 -12.22 -11.55 -0.45
CA LEU A 30 -12.83 -10.44 -1.19
C LEU A 30 -12.77 -10.60 -2.71
N ILE A 31 -11.94 -11.51 -3.19
CA ILE A 31 -11.66 -11.71 -4.62
C ILE A 31 -11.94 -13.15 -5.04
N SER A 32 -12.24 -13.33 -6.30
CA SER A 32 -12.47 -14.65 -6.91
C SER A 32 -11.37 -15.05 -7.90
N GLU A 33 -10.60 -14.07 -8.38
CA GLU A 33 -9.51 -14.31 -9.33
C GLU A 33 -8.34 -13.36 -9.02
N LEU A 34 -7.14 -13.91 -8.94
CA LEU A 34 -5.89 -13.21 -8.68
C LEU A 34 -4.85 -13.60 -9.73
N VAL A 35 -4.36 -12.60 -10.45
CA VAL A 35 -3.30 -12.78 -11.44
C VAL A 35 -2.01 -12.19 -10.89
N LEU A 36 -0.93 -12.95 -10.94
CA LEU A 36 0.40 -12.46 -10.60
C LEU A 36 1.25 -12.30 -11.87
N ILE A 37 1.84 -11.13 -12.04
CA ILE A 37 2.71 -10.79 -13.17
C ILE A 37 4.04 -10.29 -12.64
N ASP A 38 5.14 -10.85 -13.12
CA ASP A 38 6.49 -10.37 -12.81
C ASP A 38 7.42 -10.61 -14.02
N VAL A 39 8.46 -9.80 -14.14
CA VAL A 39 9.53 -10.01 -15.14
C VAL A 39 10.31 -11.28 -14.84
N ASN A 40 10.46 -11.64 -13.57
CA ASN A 40 10.99 -12.93 -13.11
C ASN A 40 9.86 -13.95 -12.99
N LYS A 41 9.46 -14.51 -14.14
CA LYS A 41 8.38 -15.51 -14.20
C LYS A 41 8.61 -16.73 -13.31
N TYR A 42 9.86 -17.17 -13.20
CA TYR A 42 10.20 -18.33 -12.37
C TYR A 42 9.91 -18.07 -10.88
N LYS A 43 10.28 -16.89 -10.38
CA LYS A 43 9.93 -16.49 -9.01
C LYS A 43 8.42 -16.36 -8.83
N ALA A 44 7.75 -15.69 -9.76
CA ALA A 44 6.30 -15.49 -9.69
C ALA A 44 5.52 -16.81 -9.73
N GLU A 45 5.98 -17.80 -10.48
CA GLU A 45 5.42 -19.14 -10.48
C GLU A 45 5.58 -19.81 -9.11
N GLY A 46 6.73 -19.66 -8.45
CA GLY A 46 6.92 -20.13 -7.08
C GLY A 46 5.95 -19.51 -6.07
N GLU A 47 5.73 -18.18 -6.17
CA GLU A 47 4.73 -17.49 -5.33
C GLU A 47 3.30 -18.03 -5.59
N VAL A 48 2.94 -18.25 -6.86
CA VAL A 48 1.64 -18.85 -7.23
C VAL A 48 1.49 -20.26 -6.67
N MET A 49 2.53 -21.08 -6.75
CA MET A 49 2.49 -22.44 -6.21
C MET A 49 2.27 -22.43 -4.70
N ASP A 50 3.02 -21.59 -3.98
CA ASP A 50 2.95 -21.49 -2.51
C ASP A 50 1.56 -21.02 -2.06
N LEU A 51 1.01 -19.96 -2.70
CA LEU A 51 -0.34 -19.49 -2.45
C LEU A 51 -1.39 -20.58 -2.71
N ASN A 52 -1.29 -21.30 -3.84
CA ASN A 52 -2.24 -22.36 -4.20
C ASN A 52 -2.21 -23.54 -3.21
N HIS A 53 -1.08 -23.82 -2.58
CA HIS A 53 -1.00 -24.85 -1.53
C HIS A 53 -1.79 -24.46 -0.28
N GLY A 54 -2.06 -23.17 -0.05
CA GLY A 54 -2.90 -22.66 1.02
C GLY A 54 -4.41 -22.69 0.75
N MET A 55 -4.83 -23.03 -0.46
CA MET A 55 -6.23 -22.94 -0.89
C MET A 55 -7.22 -23.77 -0.08
N ALA A 56 -6.76 -24.83 0.56
CA ALA A 56 -7.62 -25.67 1.41
C ALA A 56 -8.10 -24.95 2.69
N PHE A 57 -7.48 -23.82 3.05
CA PHE A 57 -7.72 -23.10 4.31
C PHE A 57 -8.47 -21.76 4.14
N VAL A 58 -8.80 -21.39 2.90
CA VAL A 58 -9.37 -20.08 2.56
C VAL A 58 -10.59 -20.21 1.66
N SER A 59 -11.31 -19.11 1.45
CA SER A 59 -12.38 -19.05 0.46
C SER A 59 -11.84 -19.33 -0.95
N PRO A 60 -12.60 -20.00 -1.83
CA PRO A 60 -12.13 -20.32 -3.17
C PRO A 60 -11.75 -19.07 -3.96
N VAL A 61 -10.53 -19.04 -4.46
CA VAL A 61 -10.00 -18.00 -5.36
C VAL A 61 -9.11 -18.66 -6.40
N LYS A 62 -9.21 -18.25 -7.67
CA LYS A 62 -8.35 -18.73 -8.74
C LYS A 62 -7.08 -17.91 -8.77
N ILE A 63 -5.93 -18.49 -8.44
CA ILE A 63 -4.61 -17.80 -8.43
C ILE A 63 -3.72 -18.40 -9.51
N TYR A 64 -3.14 -17.57 -10.37
CA TYR A 64 -2.26 -18.04 -11.44
C TYR A 64 -1.23 -16.99 -11.88
N LEU A 65 -0.14 -17.51 -12.45
CA LEU A 65 0.84 -16.71 -13.17
C LEU A 65 0.23 -16.27 -14.51
N GLY A 66 0.21 -14.97 -14.75
CA GLY A 66 -0.30 -14.39 -15.98
C GLY A 66 0.74 -13.58 -16.75
N ASP A 67 0.26 -13.01 -17.82
CA ASP A 67 0.95 -11.95 -18.57
C ASP A 67 0.05 -10.71 -18.73
N TYR A 68 0.50 -9.69 -19.44
CA TYR A 68 -0.27 -8.45 -19.57
C TYR A 68 -1.63 -8.63 -20.27
N SER A 69 -1.82 -9.68 -21.07
CA SER A 69 -3.13 -9.98 -21.66
C SER A 69 -4.15 -10.39 -20.62
N ASP A 70 -3.70 -10.97 -19.49
CA ASP A 70 -4.55 -11.34 -18.37
C ASP A 70 -5.02 -10.12 -17.54
N CYS A 71 -4.48 -8.92 -17.81
CA CYS A 71 -5.05 -7.68 -17.25
C CYS A 71 -6.49 -7.43 -17.74
N ALA A 72 -6.89 -8.04 -18.86
CA ALA A 72 -8.25 -7.95 -19.36
C ALA A 72 -9.27 -8.40 -18.32
N GLY A 73 -10.30 -7.57 -18.10
CA GLY A 73 -11.37 -7.83 -17.14
C GLY A 73 -10.99 -7.69 -15.66
N SER A 74 -9.77 -7.26 -15.32
CA SER A 74 -9.42 -6.92 -13.94
C SER A 74 -10.19 -5.70 -13.48
N ASP A 75 -10.77 -5.76 -12.29
CA ASP A 75 -11.42 -4.61 -11.64
C ASP A 75 -10.37 -3.67 -11.05
N ILE A 76 -9.28 -4.24 -10.51
CA ILE A 76 -8.16 -3.48 -9.92
C ILE A 76 -6.84 -4.09 -10.43
N ILE A 77 -5.91 -3.22 -10.81
CA ILE A 77 -4.53 -3.59 -11.09
C ILE A 77 -3.62 -2.89 -10.09
N ILE A 78 -2.92 -3.68 -9.28
CA ILE A 78 -2.00 -3.19 -8.25
C ILE A 78 -0.58 -3.22 -8.82
N ILE A 79 0.11 -2.08 -8.80
CA ILE A 79 1.46 -1.96 -9.32
C ILE A 79 2.41 -1.80 -8.14
N SER A 80 3.10 -2.87 -7.79
CA SER A 80 4.16 -2.93 -6.79
C SER A 80 5.54 -3.21 -7.41
N ALA A 81 5.60 -3.35 -8.74
CA ALA A 81 6.84 -3.50 -9.48
C ALA A 81 7.65 -2.21 -9.48
N GLY A 82 8.94 -2.33 -9.25
CA GLY A 82 9.88 -1.21 -9.30
C GLY A 82 11.27 -1.66 -8.88
N ALA A 83 12.25 -0.81 -9.17
CA ALA A 83 13.61 -1.00 -8.69
C ALA A 83 13.78 -0.39 -7.31
N SER A 84 14.55 -1.06 -6.46
CA SER A 84 15.03 -0.50 -5.20
C SER A 84 16.23 0.41 -5.44
N GLN A 85 16.41 1.40 -4.58
CA GLN A 85 17.58 2.26 -4.59
C GLN A 85 18.85 1.44 -4.29
N LYS A 86 19.87 1.60 -5.12
CA LYS A 86 21.16 0.96 -4.90
C LYS A 86 22.10 1.88 -4.11
N PRO A 87 23.12 1.33 -3.42
CA PRO A 87 24.15 2.14 -2.81
C PRO A 87 24.78 3.08 -3.85
N GLY A 88 24.84 4.39 -3.52
CA GLY A 88 25.38 5.43 -4.41
C GLY A 88 24.37 6.02 -5.42
N GLU A 89 23.18 5.47 -5.58
CA GLU A 89 22.11 6.08 -6.39
C GLU A 89 21.46 7.25 -5.63
N THR A 90 21.13 8.32 -6.35
CA THR A 90 20.33 9.41 -5.80
C THR A 90 18.83 9.08 -5.86
N ARG A 91 18.00 9.81 -5.09
CA ARG A 91 16.53 9.72 -5.20
C ARG A 91 16.04 10.06 -6.62
N ILE A 92 16.72 10.99 -7.31
CA ILE A 92 16.38 11.39 -8.68
C ILE A 92 16.64 10.25 -9.66
N ASP A 93 17.78 9.55 -9.52
CA ASP A 93 18.07 8.38 -10.36
C ASP A 93 17.01 7.28 -10.21
N LEU A 94 16.57 7.05 -8.97
CA LEU A 94 15.49 6.10 -8.69
C LEU A 94 14.17 6.51 -9.36
N VAL A 95 13.81 7.81 -9.31
CA VAL A 95 12.63 8.36 -9.98
C VAL A 95 12.70 8.12 -11.49
N HIS A 96 13.82 8.44 -12.12
CA HIS A 96 14.01 8.22 -13.58
C HIS A 96 13.87 6.75 -13.94
N LYS A 97 14.51 5.88 -13.19
CA LYS A 97 14.48 4.42 -13.41
C LYS A 97 13.07 3.86 -13.27
N ASN A 98 12.38 4.18 -12.18
CA ASN A 98 11.02 3.71 -11.94
C ASN A 98 10.03 4.33 -12.92
N THR A 99 10.21 5.57 -13.33
CA THR A 99 9.40 6.19 -14.40
C THR A 99 9.51 5.42 -15.71
N ALA A 100 10.71 4.99 -16.10
CA ALA A 100 10.90 4.17 -17.31
C ALA A 100 10.22 2.80 -17.19
N ILE A 101 10.31 2.15 -16.02
CA ILE A 101 9.60 0.90 -15.73
C ILE A 101 8.08 1.10 -15.83
N PHE A 102 7.55 2.15 -15.23
CA PHE A 102 6.12 2.46 -15.24
C PHE A 102 5.61 2.78 -16.64
N LYS A 103 6.38 3.50 -17.47
CA LYS A 103 6.04 3.71 -18.89
C LYS A 103 5.78 2.41 -19.62
N ASN A 104 6.64 1.42 -19.43
CA ASN A 104 6.48 0.12 -20.06
C ASN A 104 5.25 -0.62 -19.51
N ILE A 105 5.12 -0.71 -18.18
CA ILE A 105 3.99 -1.40 -17.52
C ILE A 105 2.66 -0.80 -17.97
N ILE A 106 2.49 0.51 -17.87
CA ILE A 106 1.23 1.17 -18.21
C ILE A 106 0.92 1.01 -19.70
N SER A 107 1.94 1.13 -20.58
CA SER A 107 1.75 0.93 -22.02
C SER A 107 1.30 -0.49 -22.38
N GLU A 108 1.70 -1.49 -21.60
CA GLU A 108 1.19 -2.86 -21.77
C GLU A 108 -0.23 -3.02 -21.22
N ILE A 109 -0.52 -2.51 -20.01
CA ILE A 109 -1.84 -2.61 -19.39
C ILE A 109 -2.94 -2.05 -20.31
N ILE A 110 -2.74 -0.83 -20.85
CA ILE A 110 -3.77 -0.12 -21.62
C ILE A 110 -4.12 -0.80 -22.96
N LYS A 111 -3.30 -1.74 -23.43
CA LYS A 111 -3.64 -2.56 -24.60
C LYS A 111 -4.78 -3.53 -24.32
N TYR A 112 -4.95 -3.94 -23.07
CA TYR A 112 -5.87 -5.02 -22.70
C TYR A 112 -6.97 -4.55 -21.72
N ASN A 113 -6.73 -3.48 -20.94
CA ASN A 113 -7.71 -2.98 -20.00
C ASN A 113 -7.63 -1.45 -19.88
N THR A 114 -8.74 -0.79 -20.18
CA THR A 114 -8.90 0.67 -20.08
C THR A 114 -9.98 1.08 -19.08
N ASP A 115 -10.55 0.11 -18.36
CA ASP A 115 -11.69 0.34 -17.45
C ASP A 115 -11.51 -0.36 -16.09
N CYS A 116 -10.34 -0.21 -15.48
CA CYS A 116 -10.02 -0.69 -14.14
C CYS A 116 -9.57 0.44 -13.23
N ILE A 117 -9.36 0.14 -11.95
CA ILE A 117 -8.63 1.00 -11.02
C ILE A 117 -7.15 0.61 -11.10
N LEU A 118 -6.28 1.59 -11.28
CA LEU A 118 -4.83 1.44 -11.17
C LEU A 118 -4.42 1.88 -9.77
N LEU A 119 -3.95 0.94 -8.93
CA LEU A 119 -3.44 1.22 -7.59
C LEU A 119 -1.91 1.16 -7.59
N VAL A 120 -1.28 2.29 -7.37
CA VAL A 120 0.18 2.42 -7.33
C VAL A 120 0.67 2.30 -5.88
N VAL A 121 1.61 1.38 -5.66
CA VAL A 121 2.21 1.11 -4.34
C VAL A 121 3.72 1.34 -4.35
N THR A 122 4.33 1.34 -5.52
CA THR A 122 5.79 1.51 -5.70
C THR A 122 6.24 2.92 -5.34
N ASN A 123 7.33 3.03 -4.57
CA ASN A 123 7.95 4.32 -4.26
C ASN A 123 8.86 4.83 -5.40
N PRO A 124 8.91 6.17 -5.58
CA PRO A 124 8.18 7.22 -4.86
C PRO A 124 6.72 7.31 -5.34
N VAL A 125 5.80 6.96 -4.45
CA VAL A 125 4.41 6.65 -4.81
C VAL A 125 3.66 7.84 -5.42
N ASP A 126 3.83 9.04 -4.89
CA ASP A 126 3.11 10.23 -5.39
C ASP A 126 3.53 10.59 -6.81
N ILE A 127 4.84 10.55 -7.08
CA ILE A 127 5.39 10.81 -8.42
C ILE A 127 4.93 9.73 -9.41
N LEU A 128 5.02 8.46 -9.01
CA LEU A 128 4.64 7.35 -9.90
C LEU A 128 3.13 7.27 -10.12
N THR A 129 2.32 7.68 -9.16
CA THR A 129 0.87 7.85 -9.34
C THR A 129 0.57 8.95 -10.37
N TYR A 130 1.26 10.08 -10.27
CA TYR A 130 1.13 11.15 -11.27
C TYR A 130 1.59 10.70 -12.67
N VAL A 131 2.71 10.00 -12.75
CA VAL A 131 3.21 9.40 -14.00
C VAL A 131 2.18 8.44 -14.59
N THR A 132 1.64 7.55 -13.76
CA THR A 132 0.59 6.60 -14.14
C THR A 132 -0.63 7.31 -14.70
N TYR A 133 -1.12 8.33 -13.99
CA TYR A 133 -2.24 9.16 -14.47
C TYR A 133 -1.97 9.79 -15.84
N LYS A 134 -0.77 10.37 -16.02
CA LYS A 134 -0.41 11.04 -17.29
C LYS A 134 -0.27 10.09 -18.47
N ILE A 135 0.22 8.88 -18.24
CA ILE A 135 0.51 7.93 -19.32
C ILE A 135 -0.71 7.08 -19.68
N SER A 136 -1.50 6.68 -18.66
CA SER A 136 -2.63 5.77 -18.87
C SER A 136 -3.79 6.41 -19.64
N GLY A 137 -3.97 7.71 -19.55
CA GLY A 137 -5.15 8.39 -20.07
C GLY A 137 -6.42 8.13 -19.27
N PHE A 138 -6.31 7.45 -18.11
CA PHE A 138 -7.44 7.18 -17.23
C PHE A 138 -7.94 8.45 -16.53
N SER A 139 -9.20 8.45 -16.10
CA SER A 139 -9.71 9.51 -15.25
C SER A 139 -8.97 9.50 -13.90
N LYS A 140 -8.84 10.69 -13.28
CA LYS A 140 -8.14 10.82 -11.98
C LYS A 140 -8.75 9.98 -10.86
N GLN A 141 -10.03 9.62 -10.96
CA GLN A 141 -10.73 8.77 -9.98
C GLN A 141 -10.33 7.30 -10.09
N LYS A 142 -9.71 6.90 -11.20
CA LYS A 142 -9.28 5.51 -11.46
C LYS A 142 -7.78 5.28 -11.27
N VAL A 143 -7.02 6.32 -10.94
CA VAL A 143 -5.59 6.19 -10.63
C VAL A 143 -5.36 6.63 -9.20
N ILE A 144 -5.01 5.67 -8.36
CA ILE A 144 -4.89 5.84 -6.91
C ILE A 144 -3.47 5.46 -6.49
N GLY A 145 -2.83 6.30 -5.69
CA GLY A 145 -1.62 5.95 -4.95
C GLY A 145 -1.96 5.46 -3.55
N SER A 146 -1.23 4.51 -3.01
CA SER A 146 -1.37 4.12 -1.60
C SER A 146 -1.09 5.30 -0.64
N GLY A 147 -0.25 6.23 -1.06
CA GLY A 147 -0.01 7.50 -0.40
C GLY A 147 0.28 7.36 1.08
N THR A 148 -0.34 8.20 1.90
CA THR A 148 -0.16 8.26 3.35
C THR A 148 -1.11 7.35 4.14
N VAL A 149 -1.71 6.33 3.52
CA VAL A 149 -2.59 5.37 4.21
C VAL A 149 -1.82 4.61 5.29
N LEU A 150 -0.62 4.14 4.96
CA LEU A 150 0.25 3.44 5.92
C LEU A 150 0.73 4.36 7.04
N ASP A 151 1.11 5.60 6.72
CA ASP A 151 1.56 6.58 7.71
C ASP A 151 0.43 6.95 8.66
N THR A 152 -0.79 7.07 8.13
CA THR A 152 -2.02 7.21 8.92
C THR A 152 -2.23 6.02 9.87
N ALA A 153 -2.01 4.79 9.39
CA ALA A 153 -2.14 3.60 10.24
C ALA A 153 -1.08 3.59 11.37
N ARG A 154 0.15 3.98 11.08
CA ARG A 154 1.23 4.15 12.07
C ARG A 154 0.87 5.22 13.10
N PHE A 155 0.36 6.35 12.63
CA PHE A 155 -0.07 7.45 13.49
C PHE A 155 -1.20 7.03 14.44
N LYS A 156 -2.21 6.34 13.93
CA LYS A 156 -3.31 5.78 14.73
C LYS A 156 -2.81 4.77 15.76
N TYR A 157 -1.89 3.90 15.37
CA TYR A 157 -1.29 2.92 16.26
C TYR A 157 -0.53 3.60 17.41
N LEU A 158 0.34 4.55 17.13
CA LEU A 158 1.12 5.26 18.15
C LEU A 158 0.24 6.10 19.08
N LEU A 159 -0.82 6.72 18.56
CA LEU A 159 -1.81 7.40 19.36
C LEU A 159 -2.58 6.42 20.26
N GLY A 160 -2.95 5.27 19.76
CA GLY A 160 -3.60 4.20 20.52
C GLY A 160 -2.72 3.71 21.67
N GLU A 161 -1.44 3.44 21.42
CA GLU A 161 -0.46 3.08 22.46
C GLU A 161 -0.32 4.20 23.51
N HIS A 162 -0.16 5.45 23.09
CA HIS A 162 -0.05 6.59 23.98
C HIS A 162 -1.26 6.75 24.89
N THR A 163 -2.46 6.58 24.34
CA THR A 163 -3.72 6.79 25.04
C THR A 163 -4.27 5.52 25.71
N ASN A 164 -3.69 4.36 25.41
CA ASN A 164 -4.17 3.02 25.77
C ASN A 164 -5.60 2.74 25.29
N VAL A 165 -5.83 3.10 24.02
CA VAL A 165 -7.09 2.88 23.30
C VAL A 165 -6.80 2.06 22.05
N ASP A 166 -7.76 1.24 21.63
CA ASP A 166 -7.63 0.49 20.38
C ASP A 166 -7.43 1.47 19.20
N ALA A 167 -6.44 1.22 18.35
CA ALA A 167 -6.15 2.07 17.21
C ALA A 167 -7.34 2.24 16.25
N ARG A 168 -8.32 1.34 16.27
CA ARG A 168 -9.56 1.43 15.49
C ARG A 168 -10.49 2.55 15.95
N ASP A 169 -10.42 2.92 17.24
CA ASP A 169 -11.19 4.01 17.83
C ASP A 169 -10.50 5.38 17.70
N VAL A 170 -9.27 5.38 17.19
CA VAL A 170 -8.50 6.61 16.91
C VAL A 170 -8.81 7.11 15.51
N HIS A 171 -9.32 8.33 15.41
CA HIS A 171 -9.54 9.05 14.17
C HIS A 171 -8.45 10.11 14.01
N ALA A 172 -7.44 9.80 13.23
CA ALA A 172 -6.32 10.68 12.95
C ALA A 172 -5.77 10.38 11.56
N TYR A 173 -5.19 11.37 10.89
CA TYR A 173 -4.75 11.23 9.50
C TYR A 173 -3.39 11.89 9.31
N ILE A 174 -2.59 11.26 8.47
CA ILE A 174 -1.42 11.87 7.83
C ILE A 174 -1.84 12.22 6.40
N ILE A 175 -1.54 13.42 5.96
CA ILE A 175 -1.85 13.89 4.60
C ILE A 175 -0.61 14.50 3.93
N GLY A 176 -0.71 14.79 2.65
CA GLY A 176 0.37 15.34 1.84
C GLY A 176 1.13 14.27 1.07
N GLU A 177 2.41 14.50 0.82
CA GLU A 177 3.29 13.56 0.14
C GLU A 177 3.72 12.45 1.12
N HIS A 178 3.71 11.19 0.66
CA HIS A 178 4.28 10.09 1.45
C HIS A 178 5.80 10.23 1.56
N GLY A 179 6.27 10.51 2.76
CA GLY A 179 7.69 10.69 3.08
C GLY A 179 7.95 11.83 4.05
N ASP A 180 9.14 12.44 3.96
CA ASP A 180 9.62 13.40 4.96
C ASP A 180 8.80 14.70 5.05
N THR A 181 7.95 15.00 4.08
CA THR A 181 7.09 16.21 4.00
C THR A 181 5.63 15.95 4.33
N GLU A 182 5.29 14.75 4.79
CA GLU A 182 3.94 14.42 5.27
C GLU A 182 3.51 15.31 6.44
N VAL A 183 2.19 15.48 6.62
CA VAL A 183 1.63 16.39 7.62
C VAL A 183 0.60 15.66 8.51
N PRO A 184 0.80 15.61 9.84
CA PRO A 184 -0.17 15.09 10.77
C PRO A 184 -1.31 16.09 11.00
N THR A 185 -2.55 15.66 10.83
CA THR A 185 -3.73 16.53 11.03
C THR A 185 -4.19 16.52 12.48
N TRP A 186 -3.39 17.09 13.37
CA TRP A 186 -3.69 17.14 14.81
C TRP A 186 -5.04 17.75 15.15
N SER A 187 -5.45 18.80 14.40
CA SER A 187 -6.74 19.48 14.59
C SER A 187 -7.96 18.59 14.31
N LEU A 188 -7.78 17.48 13.58
CA LEU A 188 -8.82 16.51 13.28
C LEU A 188 -8.70 15.25 14.14
N ALA A 189 -7.61 15.13 14.91
CA ALA A 189 -7.35 13.94 15.73
C ALA A 189 -8.36 13.88 16.89
N ASN A 190 -9.04 12.72 16.97
CA ASN A 190 -10.02 12.48 18.03
C ASN A 190 -10.07 10.99 18.38
N ILE A 191 -10.56 10.69 19.60
CA ILE A 191 -10.81 9.34 20.09
C ILE A 191 -12.31 9.22 20.37
N ALA A 192 -12.97 8.38 19.58
CA ALA A 192 -14.42 8.18 19.68
C ALA A 192 -15.22 9.50 19.65
N GLY A 193 -14.78 10.48 18.86
CA GLY A 193 -15.42 11.80 18.71
C GLY A 193 -14.99 12.85 19.75
N ILE A 194 -14.18 12.50 20.75
CA ILE A 194 -13.59 13.45 21.70
C ILE A 194 -12.30 13.99 21.11
N SER A 195 -12.13 15.31 21.04
CA SER A 195 -10.89 15.90 20.51
C SER A 195 -9.67 15.37 21.26
N MET A 196 -8.53 15.25 20.59
CA MET A 196 -7.30 14.76 21.24
C MET A 196 -6.89 15.65 22.42
N ASP A 197 -7.13 16.96 22.34
CA ASP A 197 -6.83 17.91 23.42
C ASP A 197 -7.70 17.65 24.65
N ASP A 198 -9.01 17.50 24.46
CA ASP A 198 -9.94 17.23 25.56
C ASP A 198 -9.71 15.83 26.16
N TYR A 199 -9.34 14.86 25.33
CA TYR A 199 -9.04 13.51 25.80
C TYR A 199 -7.78 13.51 26.66
N CYS A 200 -6.69 14.11 26.17
CA CYS A 200 -5.42 14.21 26.89
C CYS A 200 -5.56 14.98 28.22
N ALA A 201 -6.35 16.05 28.24
CA ALA A 201 -6.62 16.80 29.46
C ALA A 201 -7.30 15.97 30.58
N LYS A 202 -7.99 14.89 30.21
CA LYS A 202 -8.75 14.03 31.15
C LYS A 202 -8.06 12.70 31.44
N CYS A 203 -7.27 12.15 30.54
CA CYS A 203 -6.73 10.81 30.64
C CYS A 203 -5.58 10.66 31.66
N LYS A 204 -5.04 11.76 32.20
CA LYS A 204 -3.92 11.83 33.18
C LYS A 204 -2.63 11.12 32.74
N ARG A 205 -2.57 10.59 31.52
CA ARG A 205 -1.38 9.93 30.96
C ARG A 205 -0.45 10.93 30.29
N CYS A 206 -1.03 12.00 29.74
CA CYS A 206 -0.28 13.07 29.08
C CYS A 206 0.47 13.97 30.07
N ASP A 207 0.07 14.00 31.36
CA ASP A 207 0.75 14.79 32.41
C ASP A 207 2.14 14.23 32.78
N ASN A 208 2.39 12.95 32.50
CA ASN A 208 3.68 12.29 32.64
C ASN A 208 4.32 12.03 31.27
N ALA A 209 4.09 12.93 30.31
CA ALA A 209 4.33 12.75 28.87
C ALA A 209 5.73 12.23 28.55
N THR A 210 5.82 10.93 28.37
CA THR A 210 6.96 10.27 27.75
C THR A 210 6.99 10.57 26.25
N PHE A 211 5.88 11.06 25.69
CA PHE A 211 5.76 11.39 24.26
C PHE A 211 5.03 12.72 24.06
N THR A 212 5.74 13.68 23.50
CA THR A 212 5.14 14.91 22.95
C THR A 212 4.50 14.59 21.57
N ARG A 213 3.65 15.49 21.08
CA ARG A 213 3.11 15.38 19.70
C ARG A 213 4.21 15.27 18.67
N ASP A 214 5.29 16.02 18.87
CA ASP A 214 6.44 16.00 17.96
C ASP A 214 7.14 14.63 17.98
N GLU A 215 7.32 14.03 19.13
CA GLU A 215 7.92 12.69 19.25
C GLU A 215 7.05 11.62 18.58
N ILE A 216 5.72 11.64 18.77
CA ILE A 216 4.82 10.74 18.08
C ILE A 216 4.97 10.89 16.57
N TYR A 217 4.97 12.13 16.08
CA TYR A 217 5.12 12.40 14.65
C TYR A 217 6.48 11.97 14.11
N GLN A 218 7.57 12.25 14.82
CA GLN A 218 8.89 11.76 14.43
C GLN A 218 8.95 10.23 14.38
N ASN A 219 8.30 9.55 15.30
CA ASN A 219 8.22 8.08 15.30
C ASN A 219 7.43 7.56 14.10
N VAL A 220 6.37 8.26 13.64
CA VAL A 220 5.68 7.92 12.38
C VAL A 220 6.64 8.01 11.20
N LYS A 221 7.32 9.13 11.05
CA LYS A 221 8.27 9.39 9.94
C LYS A 221 9.42 8.39 9.92
N ASN A 222 9.96 8.07 11.08
CA ASN A 222 11.13 7.20 11.20
C ASN A 222 10.78 5.71 11.17
N ALA A 223 9.50 5.34 11.32
CA ALA A 223 9.07 3.95 11.42
C ALA A 223 9.58 3.06 10.27
N ALA A 224 9.60 3.57 9.03
CA ALA A 224 10.10 2.81 7.90
C ALA A 224 11.60 2.55 8.01
N TYR A 225 12.39 3.56 8.40
CA TYR A 225 13.84 3.43 8.58
C TYR A 225 14.17 2.43 9.68
N ASP A 226 13.46 2.49 10.80
CA ASP A 226 13.63 1.57 11.92
C ASP A 226 13.30 0.12 11.58
N ILE A 227 12.24 -0.11 10.79
CA ILE A 227 11.87 -1.46 10.33
C ILE A 227 12.89 -1.98 9.32
N ILE A 228 13.35 -1.14 8.39
CA ILE A 228 14.34 -1.52 7.38
C ILE A 228 15.67 -1.88 8.02
N ASP A 229 16.12 -1.09 9.01
CA ASP A 229 17.35 -1.39 9.75
C ASP A 229 17.30 -2.76 10.43
N ARG A 230 16.14 -3.14 11.01
CA ARG A 230 15.98 -4.40 11.76
C ARG A 230 15.70 -5.62 10.90
N LYS A 231 14.97 -5.51 9.79
CA LYS A 231 14.51 -6.65 8.99
C LYS A 231 14.74 -6.52 7.48
N GLY A 232 15.45 -5.47 7.05
CA GLY A 232 15.85 -5.24 5.66
C GLY A 232 14.81 -4.59 4.78
N SER A 233 13.51 -4.73 5.07
CA SER A 233 12.43 -4.10 4.31
C SER A 233 11.12 -4.10 5.09
N THR A 234 10.18 -3.21 4.71
CA THR A 234 8.82 -3.17 5.25
C THR A 234 7.84 -3.64 4.17
N TYR A 235 6.92 -4.56 4.50
CA TYR A 235 6.01 -5.15 3.52
C TYR A 235 4.70 -5.72 4.10
N TYR A 236 4.51 -5.80 5.43
CA TYR A 236 3.25 -6.32 5.99
C TYR A 236 2.13 -5.29 5.99
N ALA A 237 2.36 -4.14 6.60
CA ALA A 237 1.29 -3.17 6.83
C ALA A 237 0.91 -2.35 5.59
N VAL A 238 1.69 -2.44 4.52
CA VAL A 238 1.41 -1.81 3.22
C VAL A 238 0.57 -2.73 2.31
N ALA A 239 0.50 -4.01 2.64
CA ALA A 239 -0.14 -5.06 1.85
C ALA A 239 -1.63 -5.23 2.16
#